data_c619f7c2bb3209dd9b7989ce13dde038
#
_entry.id   c619f7c2bb3209dd9b7989ce13dde038
#
_cell.length_a   1.000
_cell.length_b   1.000
_cell.length_c   1.000
_cell.angle_alpha   90.00
_cell.angle_beta   90.00
_cell.angle_gamma   90.00
#
_symmetry.space_group_name_H-M   'P 1'
#
loop_
_entity.id
_entity.type
_entity.pdbx_description
1 polymer ?
#
loop_
_entity_poly.entity_id
_entity_poly.type
_entity_poly.pdbx_seq_one_letter_code
_entity_poly.pdbx_strand_id
1 'polypeptide(L)'
;DDPIDDRHKAILSPALWGDGKPEGVRQRCAEMVKKTAKAAKLFGVDVVNGFTGSPVWAKLYFFPPTTQAMIDAGYRDFAARWTPILDEFKKQGVKFALEVHPTEIAYDLVTARRTLDALKDHPSFGFNFDPSHFIHQFINPVAFIEEFPTRIFHCHVKDSRVQLTGRNSILGGHLDF
;
A
#
# COMPACT_ATOMS: atom_id res chain seq x y z
N ASP A 1 -0.91 15.63 -9.85
CA ASP A 1 -0.57 14.57 -10.81
C ASP A 1 0.79 14.01 -10.45
N ASP A 2 0.80 12.94 -9.65
CA ASP A 2 2.05 12.23 -9.40
C ASP A 2 2.37 11.43 -10.65
N PRO A 3 3.48 11.70 -11.35
CA PRO A 3 3.87 10.90 -12.49
C PRO A 3 4.14 9.46 -12.03
N ILE A 4 3.77 8.50 -12.85
CA ILE A 4 4.23 7.12 -12.65
C ILE A 4 5.75 7.16 -12.77
N ASP A 5 6.44 6.66 -11.76
CA ASP A 5 7.90 6.59 -11.75
C ASP A 5 8.38 5.64 -12.85
N ASP A 6 9.41 6.03 -13.61
CA ASP A 6 9.97 5.20 -14.69
C ASP A 6 10.46 3.82 -14.21
N ARG A 7 10.79 3.69 -12.94
CA ARG A 7 11.14 2.39 -12.32
C ARG A 7 9.98 1.39 -12.38
N HIS A 8 8.73 1.84 -12.41
CA HIS A 8 7.57 0.96 -12.59
C HIS A 8 7.59 0.23 -13.94
N LYS A 9 8.24 0.80 -14.96
CA LYS A 9 8.39 0.15 -16.27
C LYS A 9 9.16 -1.17 -16.18
N ALA A 10 10.07 -1.29 -15.21
CA ALA A 10 10.86 -2.52 -15.02
C ALA A 10 10.04 -3.66 -14.42
N ILE A 11 8.97 -3.37 -13.70
CA ILE A 11 8.16 -4.36 -12.97
C ILE A 11 6.77 -4.58 -13.58
N LEU A 12 6.29 -3.66 -14.41
CA LEU A 12 5.00 -3.80 -15.08
C LEU A 12 5.17 -4.49 -16.46
N SER A 13 4.23 -5.37 -16.78
CA SER A 13 4.21 -5.94 -18.13
C SER A 13 3.98 -4.85 -19.18
N PRO A 14 4.47 -5.01 -20.42
CA PRO A 14 4.22 -4.05 -21.49
C PRO A 14 2.72 -3.73 -21.70
N ALA A 15 1.84 -4.70 -21.48
CA ALA A 15 0.39 -4.52 -21.59
C ALA A 15 -0.18 -3.60 -20.50
N LEU A 16 0.40 -3.59 -19.30
CA LEU A 16 -0.01 -2.70 -18.20
C LEU A 16 0.63 -1.33 -18.35
N TRP A 17 1.90 -1.28 -18.72
CA TRP A 17 2.60 -0.02 -18.94
C TRP A 17 2.01 0.76 -20.14
N GLY A 18 1.77 0.10 -21.27
CA GLY A 18 1.22 0.71 -22.49
C GLY A 18 2.04 1.90 -22.97
N ASP A 19 1.41 3.07 -23.11
CA ASP A 19 2.06 4.33 -23.50
C ASP A 19 2.76 5.07 -22.33
N GLY A 20 2.73 4.49 -21.12
CA GLY A 20 3.33 5.07 -19.92
C GLY A 20 2.61 6.28 -19.35
N LYS A 21 1.48 6.71 -19.92
CA LYS A 21 0.71 7.82 -19.36
C LYS A 21 0.12 7.42 -18.01
N PRO A 22 0.37 8.21 -16.93
CA PRO A 22 0.05 7.82 -15.57
C PRO A 22 -1.38 7.32 -15.37
N GLU A 23 -2.36 8.04 -15.88
CA GLU A 23 -3.77 7.66 -15.70
C GLU A 23 -4.11 6.37 -16.46
N GLY A 24 -3.59 6.17 -17.65
CA GLY A 24 -3.79 4.93 -18.42
C GLY A 24 -3.15 3.72 -17.74
N VAL A 25 -1.96 3.88 -17.15
CA VAL A 25 -1.31 2.82 -16.36
C VAL A 25 -2.16 2.47 -15.15
N ARG A 26 -2.62 3.47 -14.38
CA ARG A 26 -3.48 3.27 -13.20
C ARG A 26 -4.77 2.53 -13.54
N GLN A 27 -5.43 2.90 -14.62
CA GLN A 27 -6.67 2.24 -15.08
C GLN A 27 -6.42 0.78 -15.46
N ARG A 28 -5.38 0.49 -16.24
CA ARG A 28 -5.03 -0.88 -16.62
C ARG A 28 -4.65 -1.73 -15.41
N CYS A 29 -3.91 -1.18 -14.46
CA CYS A 29 -3.58 -1.85 -13.21
C CYS A 29 -4.83 -2.12 -12.35
N ALA A 30 -5.73 -1.15 -12.22
CA ALA A 30 -6.98 -1.33 -11.49
C ALA A 30 -7.83 -2.46 -12.08
N GLU A 31 -7.96 -2.51 -13.41
CA GLU A 31 -8.67 -3.62 -14.07
C GLU A 31 -7.97 -4.97 -13.88
N MET A 32 -6.64 -5.00 -13.84
CA MET A 32 -5.90 -6.22 -13.54
C MET A 32 -6.18 -6.69 -12.11
N VAL A 33 -6.15 -5.80 -11.11
CA VAL A 33 -6.43 -6.13 -9.71
C VAL A 33 -7.87 -6.65 -9.55
N LYS A 34 -8.86 -6.06 -10.23
CA LYS A 34 -10.23 -6.58 -10.27
C LYS A 34 -10.32 -7.99 -10.88
N LYS A 35 -9.54 -8.26 -11.95
CA LYS A 35 -9.45 -9.60 -12.54
C LYS A 35 -8.79 -10.60 -11.58
N THR A 36 -7.82 -10.15 -10.78
CA THR A 36 -7.18 -10.98 -9.75
C THR A 36 -8.19 -11.41 -8.69
N ALA A 37 -9.11 -10.55 -8.27
CA ALA A 37 -10.20 -10.93 -7.35
C ALA A 37 -11.07 -12.06 -7.92
N LYS A 38 -11.41 -11.98 -9.21
CA LYS A 38 -12.17 -13.04 -9.90
C LYS A 38 -11.38 -14.35 -9.98
N ALA A 39 -10.09 -14.27 -10.31
CA ALA A 39 -9.22 -15.43 -10.37
C ALA A 39 -9.08 -16.08 -8.98
N ALA A 40 -8.86 -15.28 -7.93
CA ALA A 40 -8.79 -15.76 -6.55
C ALA A 40 -10.06 -16.55 -6.18
N LYS A 41 -11.24 -16.01 -6.49
CA LYS A 41 -12.52 -16.74 -6.30
C LYS A 41 -12.55 -18.09 -7.01
N LEU A 42 -12.11 -18.14 -8.26
CA LEU A 42 -12.09 -19.39 -9.05
C LEU A 42 -11.12 -20.42 -8.48
N PHE A 43 -9.99 -19.98 -7.92
CA PHE A 43 -9.00 -20.84 -7.27
C PHE A 43 -9.36 -21.21 -5.83
N GLY A 44 -10.45 -20.67 -5.26
CA GLY A 44 -10.82 -20.90 -3.87
C GLY A 44 -9.91 -20.19 -2.88
N VAL A 45 -9.33 -19.05 -3.26
CA VAL A 45 -8.48 -18.21 -2.44
C VAL A 45 -9.29 -17.03 -1.90
N ASP A 46 -9.28 -16.85 -0.59
CA ASP A 46 -10.10 -15.85 0.09
C ASP A 46 -9.40 -14.50 0.30
N VAL A 47 -8.08 -14.46 0.17
CA VAL A 47 -7.27 -13.26 0.42
C VAL A 47 -6.26 -13.07 -0.70
N VAL A 48 -6.18 -11.85 -1.21
CA VAL A 48 -5.12 -11.39 -2.12
C VAL A 48 -4.34 -10.29 -1.39
N ASN A 49 -3.05 -10.47 -1.23
CA ASN A 49 -2.17 -9.44 -0.68
C ASN A 49 -1.42 -8.70 -1.79
N GLY A 50 -1.04 -7.45 -1.51
CA GLY A 50 -0.34 -6.61 -2.47
C GLY A 50 -0.15 -5.19 -1.98
N PHE A 51 0.31 -4.36 -2.90
CA PHE A 51 0.58 -2.95 -2.69
C PHE A 51 -0.46 -2.07 -3.37
N THR A 52 -0.70 -0.91 -2.78
CA THR A 52 -1.66 0.06 -3.30
C THR A 52 -1.00 1.25 -3.98
N GLY A 53 0.28 1.48 -3.67
CA GLY A 53 0.91 2.75 -3.91
C GLY A 53 0.35 3.86 -3.01
N SER A 54 0.88 5.08 -3.18
CA SER A 54 0.47 6.22 -2.35
C SER A 54 0.55 7.55 -3.11
N PRO A 55 -0.53 8.33 -3.16
CA PRO A 55 -0.47 9.70 -3.67
C PRO A 55 0.10 10.71 -2.64
N VAL A 56 0.44 10.25 -1.42
CA VAL A 56 0.95 11.10 -0.34
C VAL A 56 2.38 10.79 0.06
N TRP A 57 2.90 9.60 -0.20
CA TRP A 57 4.24 9.21 0.22
C TRP A 57 5.33 10.18 -0.22
N ALA A 58 5.31 10.61 -1.49
CA ALA A 58 6.27 11.57 -2.01
C ALA A 58 6.19 12.97 -1.38
N LYS A 59 5.16 13.25 -0.57
CA LYS A 59 4.90 14.51 0.11
C LYS A 59 5.24 14.48 1.59
N LEU A 60 5.76 13.36 2.12
CA LEU A 60 6.01 13.18 3.54
C LEU A 60 7.20 14.00 4.05
N TYR A 61 8.16 14.31 3.22
CA TYR A 61 9.26 15.19 3.59
C TYR A 61 8.80 16.65 3.49
N PHE A 62 9.02 17.43 4.56
CA PHE A 62 8.42 18.76 4.73
C PHE A 62 8.99 19.87 3.85
N PHE A 63 9.91 19.55 2.96
CA PHE A 63 10.48 20.51 2.03
C PHE A 63 10.46 19.97 0.59
N PRO A 64 9.77 20.64 -0.35
CA PRO A 64 8.91 21.83 -0.19
C PRO A 64 7.74 21.62 0.78
N PRO A 65 7.18 22.71 1.39
CA PRO A 65 6.14 22.56 2.42
C PRO A 65 4.94 21.74 1.95
N THR A 66 4.57 20.75 2.74
CA THR A 66 3.36 19.95 2.53
C THR A 66 2.27 20.41 3.49
N THR A 67 1.11 20.78 2.96
CA THR A 67 -0.04 21.20 3.77
C THR A 67 -0.95 20.03 4.10
N GLN A 68 -1.71 20.16 5.20
CA GLN A 68 -2.74 19.18 5.55
C GLN A 68 -3.74 18.96 4.39
N ALA A 69 -4.13 20.04 3.69
CA ALA A 69 -5.03 19.96 2.55
C ALA A 69 -4.50 19.08 1.40
N MET A 70 -3.17 19.09 1.17
CA MET A 70 -2.53 18.23 0.17
C MET A 70 -2.58 16.76 0.58
N ILE A 71 -2.37 16.46 1.85
CA ILE A 71 -2.48 15.11 2.39
C ILE A 71 -3.94 14.63 2.31
N ASP A 72 -4.89 15.45 2.74
CA ASP A 72 -6.32 15.11 2.67
C ASP A 72 -6.80 14.87 1.23
N ALA A 73 -6.30 15.66 0.27
CA ALA A 73 -6.58 15.43 -1.14
C ALA A 73 -6.04 14.08 -1.63
N GLY A 74 -4.84 13.69 -1.19
CA GLY A 74 -4.26 12.40 -1.50
C GLY A 74 -5.10 11.22 -0.98
N TYR A 75 -5.57 11.27 0.26
CA TYR A 75 -6.45 10.22 0.79
C TYR A 75 -7.81 10.18 0.09
N ARG A 76 -8.36 11.33 -0.33
CA ARG A 76 -9.58 11.35 -1.16
C ARG A 76 -9.36 10.72 -2.54
N ASP A 77 -8.26 11.03 -3.21
CA ASP A 77 -7.90 10.40 -4.50
C ASP A 77 -7.70 8.89 -4.34
N PHE A 78 -6.98 8.48 -3.30
CA PHE A 78 -6.82 7.06 -2.96
C PHE A 78 -8.17 6.36 -2.80
N ALA A 79 -9.05 6.90 -1.97
CA ALA A 79 -10.37 6.31 -1.73
C ALA A 79 -11.23 6.24 -3.01
N ALA A 80 -11.20 7.28 -3.85
CA ALA A 80 -11.93 7.32 -5.12
C ALA A 80 -11.47 6.22 -6.09
N ARG A 81 -10.17 5.90 -6.10
CA ARG A 81 -9.60 4.86 -6.96
C ARG A 81 -9.78 3.45 -6.41
N TRP A 82 -9.60 3.28 -5.11
CA TRP A 82 -9.59 1.95 -4.49
C TRP A 82 -10.99 1.44 -4.15
N THR A 83 -11.95 2.28 -3.84
CA THR A 83 -13.32 1.82 -3.52
C THR A 83 -13.93 0.96 -4.64
N PRO A 84 -13.88 1.34 -5.94
CA PRO A 84 -14.42 0.49 -7.01
C PRO A 84 -13.69 -0.84 -7.19
N ILE A 85 -12.41 -0.91 -6.81
CA ILE A 85 -11.63 -2.15 -6.82
C ILE A 85 -12.11 -3.05 -5.68
N LEU A 86 -12.23 -2.50 -4.48
CA LEU A 86 -12.68 -3.23 -3.29
C LEU A 86 -14.13 -3.70 -3.40
N ASP A 87 -14.99 -2.95 -4.08
CA ASP A 87 -16.36 -3.38 -4.41
C ASP A 87 -16.36 -4.66 -5.26
N GLU A 88 -15.43 -4.78 -6.22
CA GLU A 88 -15.29 -6.04 -6.97
C GLU A 88 -14.78 -7.17 -6.07
N PHE A 89 -13.81 -6.92 -5.18
CA PHE A 89 -13.38 -7.89 -4.18
C PHE A 89 -14.54 -8.37 -3.30
N LYS A 90 -15.35 -7.43 -2.80
CA LYS A 90 -16.55 -7.72 -2.00
C LYS A 90 -17.54 -8.59 -2.79
N LYS A 91 -17.78 -8.25 -4.05
CA LYS A 91 -18.67 -9.02 -4.95
C LYS A 91 -18.20 -10.45 -5.14
N GLN A 92 -16.88 -10.66 -5.21
CA GLN A 92 -16.28 -11.99 -5.34
C GLN A 92 -16.19 -12.74 -4.00
N GLY A 93 -16.46 -12.10 -2.87
CA GLY A 93 -16.25 -12.67 -1.53
C GLY A 93 -14.78 -12.84 -1.16
N VAL A 94 -13.90 -12.06 -1.78
CA VAL A 94 -12.44 -12.07 -1.58
C VAL A 94 -12.04 -10.80 -0.83
N LYS A 95 -10.98 -10.86 -0.02
CA LYS A 95 -10.41 -9.74 0.71
C LYS A 95 -9.10 -9.30 0.06
N PHE A 96 -8.83 -8.00 0.12
CA PHE A 96 -7.53 -7.43 -0.23
C PHE A 96 -6.77 -7.08 1.05
N ALA A 97 -5.54 -7.52 1.16
CA ALA A 97 -4.65 -7.27 2.28
C ALA A 97 -3.47 -6.41 1.83
N LEU A 98 -3.47 -5.13 2.21
CA LEU A 98 -2.35 -4.23 1.97
C LEU A 98 -1.19 -4.59 2.87
N GLU A 99 -0.01 -4.81 2.30
CA GLU A 99 1.21 -4.86 3.10
C GLU A 99 1.55 -3.46 3.62
N VAL A 100 1.56 -3.31 4.95
CA VAL A 100 1.91 -2.04 5.61
C VAL A 100 3.41 -1.83 5.46
N HIS A 101 3.77 -0.88 4.59
CA HIS A 101 5.13 -0.77 4.07
C HIS A 101 5.46 0.70 3.75
N PRO A 102 6.70 1.18 3.98
CA PRO A 102 7.19 2.43 3.39
C PRO A 102 6.88 2.49 1.89
N THR A 103 6.51 3.65 1.39
CA THR A 103 6.02 3.93 0.02
C THR A 103 4.53 3.69 -0.21
N GLU A 104 3.85 2.98 0.69
CA GLU A 104 2.41 2.72 0.60
C GLU A 104 1.57 3.81 1.28
N ILE A 105 0.24 3.75 1.07
CA ILE A 105 -0.70 4.67 1.73
C ILE A 105 -0.74 4.46 3.24
N ALA A 106 -0.51 3.23 3.70
CA ALA A 106 -0.36 2.87 5.10
C ALA A 106 1.04 2.30 5.34
N TYR A 107 1.82 2.95 6.19
CA TYR A 107 3.18 2.58 6.56
C TYR A 107 3.43 2.58 8.08
N ASP A 108 2.47 3.04 8.85
CA ASP A 108 2.44 3.02 10.32
C ASP A 108 0.99 2.91 10.83
N LEU A 109 0.80 2.93 12.16
CA LEU A 109 -0.52 2.79 12.77
C LEU A 109 -1.44 3.97 12.41
N VAL A 110 -0.91 5.18 12.41
CA VAL A 110 -1.69 6.40 12.13
C VAL A 110 -2.20 6.41 10.69
N THR A 111 -1.33 6.11 9.76
CA THR A 111 -1.68 6.06 8.33
C THR A 111 -2.56 4.85 8.01
N ALA A 112 -2.39 3.73 8.70
CA ALA A 112 -3.26 2.56 8.58
C ALA A 112 -4.70 2.90 9.04
N ARG A 113 -4.86 3.56 10.20
CA ARG A 113 -6.17 4.03 10.67
C ARG A 113 -6.80 4.99 9.67
N ARG A 114 -6.02 5.98 9.24
CA ARG A 114 -6.49 6.96 8.25
C ARG A 114 -6.90 6.34 6.91
N THR A 115 -6.23 5.29 6.50
CA THR A 115 -6.59 4.54 5.29
C THR A 115 -7.94 3.84 5.44
N LEU A 116 -8.18 3.19 6.58
CA LEU A 116 -9.48 2.58 6.89
C LEU A 116 -10.59 3.64 6.91
N ASP A 117 -10.36 4.77 7.57
CA ASP A 117 -11.32 5.89 7.62
C ASP A 117 -11.64 6.43 6.22
N ALA A 118 -10.63 6.64 5.38
CA ALA A 118 -10.82 7.11 4.00
C ALA A 118 -11.65 6.13 3.17
N LEU A 119 -11.47 4.84 3.39
CA LEU A 119 -12.24 3.77 2.75
C LEU A 119 -13.56 3.44 3.47
N LYS A 120 -13.94 4.22 4.50
CA LYS A 120 -15.14 4.02 5.31
C LYS A 120 -15.24 2.59 5.85
N ASP A 121 -14.14 2.10 6.38
CA ASP A 121 -14.02 0.73 6.91
C ASP A 121 -14.46 -0.37 5.92
N HIS A 122 -14.17 -0.21 4.64
CA HIS A 122 -14.60 -1.16 3.62
C HIS A 122 -14.29 -2.61 4.01
N PRO A 123 -15.28 -3.54 4.01
CA PRO A 123 -15.13 -4.87 4.62
C PRO A 123 -14.13 -5.78 3.90
N SER A 124 -13.85 -5.51 2.62
CA SER A 124 -12.86 -6.27 1.85
C SER A 124 -11.45 -5.69 1.90
N PHE A 125 -11.21 -4.62 2.70
CA PHE A 125 -9.88 -4.06 2.88
C PHE A 125 -9.34 -4.37 4.27
N GLY A 126 -8.12 -4.82 4.34
CA GLY A 126 -7.36 -5.04 5.56
C GLY A 126 -5.87 -5.08 5.27
N PHE A 127 -5.12 -5.69 6.17
CA PHE A 127 -3.68 -5.63 6.16
C PHE A 127 -3.04 -7.01 6.02
N ASN A 128 -1.95 -7.05 5.29
CA ASN A 128 -0.93 -8.08 5.36
C ASN A 128 0.12 -7.60 6.35
N PHE A 129 0.20 -8.26 7.50
CA PHE A 129 1.10 -7.90 8.58
C PHE A 129 2.49 -8.47 8.32
N ASP A 130 3.47 -7.59 8.13
CA ASP A 130 4.89 -7.93 8.03
C ASP A 130 5.67 -7.18 9.12
N PRO A 131 6.06 -7.85 10.23
CA PRO A 131 6.72 -7.19 11.33
C PRO A 131 8.07 -6.56 10.95
N SER A 132 8.74 -7.06 9.92
CA SER A 132 10.04 -6.53 9.51
C SER A 132 9.98 -5.06 9.09
N HIS A 133 8.87 -4.64 8.46
CA HIS A 133 8.65 -3.26 8.04
C HIS A 133 8.34 -2.31 9.18
N PHE A 134 7.90 -2.83 10.33
CA PHE A 134 7.73 -2.03 11.55
C PHE A 134 9.05 -1.86 12.30
N ILE A 135 9.83 -2.94 12.43
CA ILE A 135 11.09 -2.93 13.20
C ILE A 135 12.06 -1.87 12.68
N HIS A 136 12.29 -1.78 11.37
CA HIS A 136 13.23 -0.79 10.84
C HIS A 136 12.71 0.65 10.88
N GLN A 137 11.41 0.83 11.10
CA GLN A 137 10.79 2.13 11.35
C GLN A 137 10.68 2.47 12.85
N PHE A 138 11.22 1.62 13.74
CA PHE A 138 11.12 1.74 15.20
C PHE A 138 9.67 1.69 15.72
N ILE A 139 8.78 1.00 15.02
CA ILE A 139 7.40 0.79 15.41
C ILE A 139 7.30 -0.55 16.15
N ASN A 140 6.56 -0.58 17.27
CA ASN A 140 6.24 -1.81 17.95
C ASN A 140 5.20 -2.62 17.15
N PRO A 141 5.56 -3.79 16.57
CA PRO A 141 4.62 -4.58 15.77
C PRO A 141 3.45 -5.13 16.59
N VAL A 142 3.63 -5.35 17.89
CA VAL A 142 2.55 -5.81 18.78
C VAL A 142 1.44 -4.76 18.87
N ALA A 143 1.80 -3.47 18.95
CA ALA A 143 0.81 -2.39 18.97
C ALA A 143 -0.08 -2.38 17.72
N PHE A 144 0.46 -2.77 16.55
CA PHE A 144 -0.34 -2.90 15.33
C PHE A 144 -1.37 -4.03 15.43
N ILE A 145 -0.98 -5.18 15.98
CA ILE A 145 -1.89 -6.32 16.18
C ILE A 145 -3.00 -5.95 17.16
N GLU A 146 -2.65 -5.25 18.25
CA GLU A 146 -3.61 -4.81 19.26
C GLU A 146 -4.62 -3.80 18.71
N GLU A 147 -4.19 -2.89 17.83
CA GLU A 147 -5.05 -1.86 17.24
C GLU A 147 -5.95 -2.40 16.12
N PHE A 148 -5.45 -3.37 15.33
CA PHE A 148 -6.15 -3.85 14.13
C PHE A 148 -6.46 -5.36 14.14
N PRO A 149 -6.92 -5.97 15.25
CA PRO A 149 -7.03 -7.43 15.39
C PRO A 149 -7.99 -8.08 14.38
N THR A 150 -8.98 -7.33 13.89
CA THR A 150 -9.99 -7.82 12.93
C THR A 150 -9.67 -7.44 11.48
N ARG A 151 -8.57 -6.71 11.24
CA ARG A 151 -8.17 -6.22 9.93
C ARG A 151 -6.90 -6.86 9.39
N ILE A 152 -6.26 -7.72 10.14
CA ILE A 152 -5.13 -8.52 9.67
C ILE A 152 -5.68 -9.74 8.96
N PHE A 153 -5.56 -9.79 7.64
CA PHE A 153 -6.07 -10.88 6.80
C PHE A 153 -5.00 -11.84 6.35
N HIS A 154 -3.74 -11.40 6.38
CA HIS A 154 -2.57 -12.18 5.98
C HIS A 154 -1.36 -11.75 6.81
N CYS A 155 -0.34 -12.59 6.86
CA CYS A 155 0.89 -12.31 7.59
C CYS A 155 2.10 -12.82 6.80
N HIS A 156 3.12 -11.99 6.69
CA HIS A 156 4.46 -12.41 6.32
C HIS A 156 5.27 -12.65 7.61
N VAL A 157 5.69 -13.89 7.83
CA VAL A 157 6.53 -14.25 8.98
C VAL A 157 7.99 -13.96 8.64
N LYS A 158 8.36 -12.70 8.81
CA LYS A 158 9.68 -12.17 8.47
C LYS A 158 10.17 -11.27 9.60
N ASP A 159 11.46 -11.22 9.81
CA ASP A 159 12.10 -10.38 10.82
C ASP A 159 13.13 -9.44 10.19
N SER A 160 13.49 -8.39 10.91
CA SER A 160 14.55 -7.47 10.53
C SER A 160 15.33 -7.01 11.75
N ARG A 161 16.58 -6.61 11.51
CA ARG A 161 17.46 -6.05 12.53
C ARG A 161 17.99 -4.71 12.09
N VAL A 162 17.84 -3.71 12.95
CA VAL A 162 18.45 -2.40 12.74
C VAL A 162 19.86 -2.40 13.33
N GLN A 163 20.85 -2.10 12.50
CA GLN A 163 22.23 -1.87 12.92
C GLN A 163 22.56 -0.38 12.88
N LEU A 164 22.60 0.25 14.04
CA LEU A 164 22.91 1.67 14.15
C LEU A 164 24.43 1.87 14.09
N THR A 165 24.93 2.34 12.95
CA THR A 165 26.36 2.65 12.77
C THR A 165 26.70 4.09 13.16
N GLY A 166 25.71 4.96 13.33
CA GLY A 166 25.89 6.40 13.49
C GLY A 166 26.41 7.13 12.24
N ARG A 167 26.52 6.43 11.11
CA ARG A 167 27.06 6.96 9.85
C ARG A 167 26.05 6.92 8.71
N ASN A 168 25.20 5.93 8.68
CA ASN A 168 24.19 5.73 7.65
C ASN A 168 22.82 6.20 8.16
N SER A 169 22.05 6.84 7.30
CA SER A 169 20.67 7.14 7.61
C SER A 169 19.79 5.90 7.42
N ILE A 170 18.58 5.97 7.95
CA ILE A 170 17.55 4.94 7.72
C ILE A 170 17.13 4.84 6.23
N LEU A 171 17.47 5.84 5.42
CA LEU A 171 17.22 5.86 3.98
C LEU A 171 18.27 5.08 3.16
N GLY A 172 19.25 4.46 3.83
CA GLY A 172 20.18 3.54 3.22
C GLY A 172 21.39 4.15 2.49
N GLY A 173 21.41 5.48 2.25
CA GLY A 173 22.58 6.21 1.73
C GLY A 173 23.12 5.72 0.39
N HIS A 174 22.26 5.26 -0.53
CA HIS A 174 22.66 4.76 -1.86
C HIS A 174 23.58 3.53 -1.82
N LEU A 175 23.30 2.61 -0.92
CA LEU A 175 23.99 1.32 -0.91
C LEU A 175 23.58 0.50 -2.14
N ASP A 176 24.55 -0.18 -2.74
CA ASP A 176 24.28 -1.20 -3.73
C ASP A 176 23.58 -2.38 -3.03
N PHE A 177 22.45 -2.80 -3.58
CA PHE A 177 21.66 -3.93 -3.08
C PHE A 177 21.98 -5.19 -3.86
#